data_4d755f26f47ef08031fdde58a469eeca
#
_entry.id   4d755f26f47ef08031fdde58a469eeca
#
_cell.length_a   1.000
_cell.length_b   1.000
_cell.length_c   1.000
_cell.angle_alpha   90.00
_cell.angle_beta   90.00
_cell.angle_gamma   90.00
#
_symmetry.space_group_name_H-M   'P 1'
#
loop_
_entity.id
_entity.type
_entity.pdbx_description
1 polymer ?
#
loop_
_entity_poly.entity_id
_entity_poly.type
_entity_poly.pdbx_seq_one_letter_code
_entity_poly.pdbx_strand_id
1 'polypeptide(L)'
;IPLFPEAASSFASEVDALYLFIVAVSAFFTVAISAAVVFFAFRYRRKHPDEIGAHIEGSLPLELLWSIIPTIISMVMFAWGAKLFYEIRRAPAESMQIYAVGKQWMWKFQHTGGQREINELHVPVGRPIKVLVTSEDVLHDLYFPAFRTEIDAIPGRYQPLWFEATKPGRYHIFCAE
;
A
#
# COMPACT_ATOMS: atom_id res chain seq x y z
N ILE A 1 10.97 14.98 -9.33
CA ILE A 1 9.57 14.50 -9.34
C ILE A 1 9.37 13.82 -8.01
N PRO A 2 8.40 14.23 -7.20
CA PRO A 2 8.11 13.55 -5.94
C PRO A 2 7.69 12.10 -6.24
N LEU A 3 8.18 11.14 -5.44
CA LEU A 3 7.86 9.72 -5.59
C LEU A 3 6.36 9.44 -5.41
N PHE A 4 5.72 10.24 -4.56
CA PHE A 4 4.28 10.17 -4.26
C PHE A 4 3.62 11.52 -4.47
N PRO A 5 2.30 11.54 -4.80
CA PRO A 5 1.52 12.77 -4.68
C PRO A 5 1.45 13.23 -3.22
N GLU A 6 1.05 14.47 -2.99
CA GLU A 6 0.90 15.03 -1.66
C GLU A 6 -0.01 14.14 -0.79
N ALA A 7 0.42 13.85 0.44
CA ALA A 7 -0.41 13.14 1.41
C ALA A 7 -1.48 14.08 1.96
N ALA A 8 -2.75 13.78 1.71
CA ALA A 8 -3.89 14.64 2.01
C ALA A 8 -5.02 13.95 2.79
N SER A 9 -4.79 12.74 3.32
CA SER A 9 -5.72 12.05 4.22
C SER A 9 -5.08 11.76 5.58
N SER A 10 -5.92 11.45 6.56
CA SER A 10 -5.52 11.16 7.94
C SER A 10 -4.55 9.98 8.06
N PHE A 11 -4.63 8.96 7.18
CA PHE A 11 -3.76 7.78 7.20
C PHE A 11 -2.71 7.75 6.08
N ALA A 12 -2.71 8.71 5.15
CA ALA A 12 -1.78 8.68 4.00
C ALA A 12 -0.31 8.65 4.41
N SER A 13 0.09 9.41 5.43
CA SER A 13 1.47 9.42 5.92
C SER A 13 1.88 8.09 6.56
N GLU A 14 0.97 7.38 7.20
CA GLU A 14 1.25 6.07 7.81
C GLU A 14 1.40 4.97 6.74
N VAL A 15 0.57 5.03 5.68
CA VAL A 15 0.72 4.17 4.48
C VAL A 15 2.09 4.40 3.83
N ASP A 16 2.48 5.66 3.63
CA ASP A 16 3.78 6.01 3.04
C ASP A 16 4.94 5.53 3.91
N ALA A 17 4.84 5.66 5.23
CA ALA A 17 5.86 5.20 6.17
C ALA A 17 6.04 3.67 6.13
N LEU A 18 4.95 2.91 6.12
CA LEU A 18 5.00 1.45 5.99
C LEU A 18 5.60 1.04 4.64
N TYR A 19 5.18 1.68 3.56
CA TYR A 19 5.74 1.42 2.23
C TYR A 19 7.25 1.66 2.19
N LEU A 20 7.72 2.82 2.67
CA LEU A 20 9.15 3.15 2.70
C LEU A 20 9.94 2.20 3.60
N PHE A 21 9.36 1.75 4.71
CA PHE A 21 9.97 0.75 5.58
C PHE A 21 10.16 -0.59 4.84
N ILE A 22 9.12 -1.08 4.14
CA ILE A 22 9.19 -2.31 3.33
C ILE A 22 10.25 -2.17 2.23
N VAL A 23 10.28 -1.04 1.51
CA VAL A 23 11.28 -0.78 0.48
C VAL A 23 12.70 -0.74 1.06
N ALA A 24 12.90 -0.09 2.20
CA ALA A 24 14.20 -0.01 2.85
C ALA A 24 14.70 -1.39 3.30
N VAL A 25 13.85 -2.22 3.90
CA VAL A 25 14.17 -3.60 4.30
C VAL A 25 14.51 -4.43 3.06
N SER A 26 13.69 -4.36 2.00
CA SER A 26 13.94 -5.09 0.75
C SER A 26 15.25 -4.67 0.09
N ALA A 27 15.53 -3.38 0.02
CA ALA A 27 16.77 -2.84 -0.53
C ALA A 27 17.98 -3.30 0.29
N PHE A 28 17.89 -3.25 1.63
CA PHE A 28 18.97 -3.71 2.52
C PHE A 28 19.31 -5.18 2.27
N PHE A 29 18.35 -6.08 2.29
CA PHE A 29 18.60 -7.51 2.06
C PHE A 29 19.09 -7.77 0.63
N THR A 30 18.54 -7.12 -0.37
CA THR A 30 18.99 -7.25 -1.77
C THR A 30 20.45 -6.85 -1.89
N VAL A 31 20.83 -5.69 -1.38
CA VAL A 31 22.21 -5.21 -1.45
C VAL A 31 23.15 -6.08 -0.63
N ALA A 32 22.77 -6.42 0.60
CA ALA A 32 23.63 -7.24 1.48
C ALA A 32 23.89 -8.63 0.91
N ILE A 33 22.85 -9.32 0.42
CA ILE A 33 22.99 -10.66 -0.17
C ILE A 33 23.79 -10.59 -1.48
N SER A 34 23.48 -9.64 -2.37
CA SER A 34 24.19 -9.47 -3.63
C SER A 34 25.69 -9.16 -3.40
N ALA A 35 25.97 -8.26 -2.46
CA ALA A 35 27.35 -7.94 -2.07
C ALA A 35 28.09 -9.16 -1.49
N ALA A 36 27.43 -9.93 -0.63
CA ALA A 36 28.01 -11.16 -0.08
C ALA A 36 28.30 -12.20 -1.16
N VAL A 37 27.36 -12.42 -2.09
CA VAL A 37 27.56 -13.35 -3.23
C VAL A 37 28.75 -12.91 -4.10
N VAL A 38 28.79 -11.63 -4.48
CA VAL A 38 29.89 -11.08 -5.28
C VAL A 38 31.21 -11.19 -4.54
N PHE A 39 31.24 -10.80 -3.25
CA PHE A 39 32.45 -10.90 -2.43
C PHE A 39 32.97 -12.34 -2.34
N PHE A 40 32.11 -13.31 -2.07
CA PHE A 40 32.50 -14.71 -1.97
C PHE A 40 32.95 -15.28 -3.32
N ALA A 41 32.28 -14.93 -4.41
CA ALA A 41 32.69 -15.35 -5.76
C ALA A 41 34.11 -14.89 -6.11
N PHE A 42 34.48 -13.66 -5.75
CA PHE A 42 35.86 -13.19 -5.99
C PHE A 42 36.84 -13.71 -4.95
N ARG A 43 36.47 -13.73 -3.67
CA ARG A 43 37.38 -14.09 -2.55
C ARG A 43 37.75 -15.56 -2.56
N TYR A 44 36.80 -16.44 -2.90
CA TYR A 44 36.93 -17.90 -2.81
C TYR A 44 36.94 -18.58 -4.19
N ARG A 45 37.20 -17.83 -5.24
CA ARG A 45 37.37 -18.42 -6.57
C ARG A 45 38.58 -19.35 -6.59
N ARG A 46 38.45 -20.50 -7.26
CA ARG A 46 39.55 -21.44 -7.50
C ARG A 46 40.69 -20.76 -8.22
N LYS A 47 41.94 -20.89 -7.73
CA LYS A 47 43.13 -20.28 -8.31
C LYS A 47 44.02 -21.32 -9.04
N HIS A 48 43.95 -22.58 -8.62
CA HIS A 48 44.73 -23.66 -9.22
C HIS A 48 43.83 -24.89 -9.47
N PRO A 49 44.17 -25.74 -10.51
CA PRO A 49 43.38 -26.93 -10.82
C PRO A 49 43.26 -27.94 -9.66
N ASP A 50 44.29 -28.06 -8.85
CA ASP A 50 44.42 -29.03 -7.76
C ASP A 50 43.89 -28.45 -6.42
N GLU A 51 43.36 -27.22 -6.40
CA GLU A 51 42.86 -26.60 -5.19
C GLU A 51 41.56 -27.28 -4.76
N ILE A 52 41.58 -27.89 -3.57
CA ILE A 52 40.43 -28.49 -2.93
C ILE A 52 39.84 -27.47 -1.97
N GLY A 53 38.50 -27.25 -2.07
CA GLY A 53 37.78 -26.33 -1.17
C GLY A 53 37.85 -26.82 0.29
N ALA A 54 37.89 -25.89 1.24
CA ALA A 54 37.81 -26.22 2.65
C ALA A 54 36.47 -26.92 2.98
N HIS A 55 36.51 -27.96 3.78
CA HIS A 55 35.31 -28.59 4.32
C HIS A 55 34.75 -27.68 5.43
N ILE A 56 33.69 -26.96 5.12
CA ILE A 56 33.02 -26.04 6.04
C ILE A 56 31.72 -26.72 6.48
N GLU A 57 31.59 -26.96 7.78
CA GLU A 57 30.35 -27.44 8.38
C GLU A 57 29.38 -26.27 8.63
N GLY A 58 28.08 -26.55 8.80
CA GLY A 58 27.08 -25.59 9.17
C GLY A 58 27.38 -24.92 10.52
N SER A 59 26.84 -23.71 10.70
CA SER A 59 26.97 -22.96 11.96
C SER A 59 25.57 -22.62 12.51
N LEU A 60 25.17 -23.37 13.55
CA LEU A 60 23.89 -23.16 14.21
C LEU A 60 23.64 -21.70 14.64
N PRO A 61 24.61 -20.96 15.24
CA PRO A 61 24.39 -19.54 15.56
C PRO A 61 24.11 -18.67 14.34
N LEU A 62 24.78 -18.91 13.21
CA LEU A 62 24.58 -18.19 11.99
C LEU A 62 23.21 -18.53 11.37
N GLU A 63 22.81 -19.80 11.40
CA GLU A 63 21.51 -20.25 10.92
C GLU A 63 20.36 -19.63 11.71
N LEU A 64 20.47 -19.58 13.03
CA LEU A 64 19.51 -18.91 13.89
C LEU A 64 19.44 -17.41 13.61
N LEU A 65 20.59 -16.76 13.40
CA LEU A 65 20.65 -15.32 13.14
C LEU A 65 19.87 -14.95 11.87
N TRP A 66 20.12 -15.62 10.75
CA TRP A 66 19.45 -15.30 9.49
C TRP A 66 18.00 -15.80 9.41
N SER A 67 17.58 -16.68 10.34
CA SER A 67 16.17 -17.10 10.43
C SER A 67 15.38 -16.20 11.38
N ILE A 68 15.91 -15.90 12.56
CA ILE A 68 15.19 -15.15 13.61
C ILE A 68 15.05 -13.67 13.23
N ILE A 69 16.10 -13.02 12.75
CA ILE A 69 16.07 -11.59 12.45
C ILE A 69 15.05 -11.27 11.34
N PRO A 70 15.06 -11.93 10.15
CA PRO A 70 14.05 -11.69 9.14
C PRO A 70 12.64 -12.05 9.61
N THR A 71 12.48 -13.08 10.44
CA THR A 71 11.18 -13.46 11.00
C THR A 71 10.62 -12.34 11.90
N ILE A 72 11.43 -11.77 12.79
CA ILE A 72 11.00 -10.63 13.63
C ILE A 72 10.61 -9.44 12.77
N ILE A 73 11.42 -9.08 11.77
CA ILE A 73 11.13 -7.98 10.83
C ILE A 73 9.81 -8.23 10.10
N SER A 74 9.58 -9.45 9.61
CA SER A 74 8.33 -9.84 8.94
C SER A 74 7.13 -9.74 9.88
N MET A 75 7.27 -10.12 11.14
CA MET A 75 6.20 -9.98 12.14
C MET A 75 5.89 -8.51 12.45
N VAL A 76 6.89 -7.64 12.48
CA VAL A 76 6.68 -6.18 12.64
C VAL A 76 5.92 -5.62 11.43
N MET A 77 6.33 -5.98 10.20
CA MET A 77 5.62 -5.56 8.98
C MET A 77 4.18 -6.06 8.97
N PHE A 78 3.97 -7.33 9.35
CA PHE A 78 2.63 -7.91 9.44
C PHE A 78 1.75 -7.17 10.45
N ALA A 79 2.24 -6.95 11.67
CA ALA A 79 1.47 -6.31 12.73
C ALA A 79 1.11 -4.85 12.35
N TRP A 80 2.06 -4.11 11.78
CA TRP A 80 1.83 -2.74 11.31
C TRP A 80 0.84 -2.72 10.15
N GLY A 81 1.02 -3.57 9.13
CA GLY A 81 0.11 -3.68 7.99
C GLY A 81 -1.30 -4.12 8.41
N ALA A 82 -1.43 -5.07 9.34
CA ALA A 82 -2.73 -5.50 9.85
C ALA A 82 -3.46 -4.38 10.60
N LYS A 83 -2.75 -3.63 11.46
CA LYS A 83 -3.32 -2.44 12.13
C LYS A 83 -3.88 -1.46 11.11
N LEU A 84 -3.04 -1.05 10.15
CA LEU A 84 -3.40 -0.08 9.12
C LEU A 84 -4.55 -0.58 8.23
N PHE A 85 -4.55 -1.86 7.87
CA PHE A 85 -5.65 -2.49 7.12
C PHE A 85 -6.99 -2.38 7.87
N TYR A 86 -7.00 -2.66 9.18
CA TYR A 86 -8.22 -2.53 9.99
C TYR A 86 -8.68 -1.07 10.10
N GLU A 87 -7.78 -0.13 10.23
CA GLU A 87 -8.09 1.31 10.29
C GLU A 87 -8.72 1.79 8.97
N ILE A 88 -8.12 1.46 7.83
CA ILE A 88 -8.63 1.83 6.50
C ILE A 88 -9.97 1.16 6.17
N ARG A 89 -10.26 -0.03 6.70
CA ARG A 89 -11.50 -0.75 6.44
C ARG A 89 -12.67 -0.37 7.36
N ARG A 90 -12.44 0.37 8.42
CA ARG A 90 -13.47 0.73 9.41
C ARG A 90 -13.73 2.23 9.39
N ALA A 91 -14.73 2.63 8.60
CA ALA A 91 -15.22 4.01 8.64
C ALA A 91 -15.77 4.37 10.03
N PRO A 92 -15.45 5.55 10.59
CA PRO A 92 -16.07 6.05 11.81
C PRO A 92 -17.62 6.09 11.68
N ALA A 93 -18.33 5.89 12.80
CA ALA A 93 -19.80 5.83 12.79
C ALA A 93 -20.46 7.13 12.29
N GLU A 94 -19.82 8.27 12.56
CA GLU A 94 -20.31 9.61 12.18
C GLU A 94 -19.88 10.05 10.77
N SER A 95 -19.41 9.12 9.93
CA SER A 95 -18.95 9.43 8.59
C SER A 95 -20.10 9.94 7.72
N MET A 96 -19.86 11.02 6.96
CA MET A 96 -20.75 11.48 5.92
C MET A 96 -20.80 10.46 4.79
N GLN A 97 -21.98 9.94 4.47
CA GLN A 97 -22.13 8.91 3.44
C GLN A 97 -22.36 9.50 2.07
N ILE A 98 -21.67 8.95 1.07
CA ILE A 98 -21.78 9.28 -0.36
C ILE A 98 -21.88 7.97 -1.12
N TYR A 99 -22.66 7.94 -2.19
CA TYR A 99 -22.73 6.83 -3.12
C TYR A 99 -21.88 7.15 -4.35
N ALA A 100 -21.07 6.18 -4.79
CA ALA A 100 -20.28 6.29 -6.01
C ALA A 100 -20.63 5.13 -6.95
N VAL A 101 -20.92 5.45 -8.19
CA VAL A 101 -21.25 4.48 -9.23
C VAL A 101 -20.30 4.64 -10.41
N GLY A 102 -19.50 3.59 -10.67
CA GLY A 102 -18.65 3.49 -11.83
C GLY A 102 -19.46 3.10 -13.06
N LYS A 103 -19.15 3.71 -14.19
CA LYS A 103 -19.69 3.40 -15.52
C LYS A 103 -18.67 3.80 -16.59
N GLN A 104 -18.63 3.12 -17.71
CA GLN A 104 -17.82 3.48 -18.86
C GLN A 104 -18.36 4.80 -19.51
N TRP A 105 -17.69 5.92 -19.43
CA TRP A 105 -16.38 6.20 -18.80
C TRP A 105 -16.57 7.40 -17.88
N MET A 106 -17.27 7.20 -16.77
CA MET A 106 -17.57 8.26 -15.80
C MET A 106 -17.76 7.71 -14.40
N TRP A 107 -17.53 8.57 -13.42
CA TRP A 107 -17.92 8.36 -12.03
C TRP A 107 -19.14 9.25 -11.71
N LYS A 108 -20.16 8.65 -11.13
CA LYS A 108 -21.34 9.37 -10.63
C LYS A 108 -21.30 9.34 -9.11
N PHE A 109 -21.37 10.51 -8.48
CA PHE A 109 -21.44 10.63 -7.03
C PHE A 109 -22.80 11.18 -6.63
N GLN A 110 -23.35 10.68 -5.53
CA GLN A 110 -24.60 11.14 -4.96
C GLN A 110 -24.46 11.29 -3.44
N HIS A 111 -24.65 12.50 -2.95
CA HIS A 111 -24.71 12.81 -1.53
C HIS A 111 -26.07 12.43 -0.96
N THR A 112 -26.11 12.13 0.36
CA THR A 112 -27.37 11.79 1.05
C THR A 112 -28.42 12.91 1.01
N GLY A 113 -27.97 14.16 0.86
CA GLY A 113 -28.84 15.32 0.63
C GLY A 113 -29.46 15.43 -0.76
N GLY A 114 -29.18 14.47 -1.68
CA GLY A 114 -29.71 14.46 -3.04
C GLY A 114 -28.86 15.15 -4.09
N GLN A 115 -27.80 15.87 -3.69
CA GLN A 115 -26.84 16.48 -4.62
C GLN A 115 -26.12 15.40 -5.43
N ARG A 116 -25.96 15.63 -6.73
CA ARG A 116 -25.30 14.71 -7.67
C ARG A 116 -24.17 15.41 -8.39
N GLU A 117 -23.07 14.68 -8.59
CA GLU A 117 -21.86 15.15 -9.25
C GLU A 117 -21.38 14.09 -10.25
N ILE A 118 -20.77 14.52 -11.35
CA ILE A 118 -20.21 13.63 -12.39
C ILE A 118 -18.73 13.96 -12.57
N ASN A 119 -17.87 12.96 -12.39
CA ASN A 119 -16.41 13.07 -12.48
C ASN A 119 -15.77 14.11 -11.52
N GLU A 120 -16.55 14.64 -10.62
CA GLU A 120 -16.11 15.53 -9.54
C GLU A 120 -16.76 15.09 -8.24
N LEU A 121 -16.06 15.26 -7.12
CA LEU A 121 -16.56 14.97 -5.79
C LEU A 121 -16.10 16.06 -4.83
N HIS A 122 -17.05 16.81 -4.27
CA HIS A 122 -16.78 17.85 -3.28
C HIS A 122 -17.05 17.32 -1.88
N VAL A 123 -16.03 17.38 -1.03
CA VAL A 123 -16.11 16.94 0.37
C VAL A 123 -15.50 17.97 1.32
N PRO A 124 -16.02 18.11 2.55
CA PRO A 124 -15.44 18.98 3.55
C PRO A 124 -14.12 18.40 4.08
N VAL A 125 -13.17 19.28 4.41
CA VAL A 125 -11.94 18.93 5.12
C VAL A 125 -12.23 18.67 6.59
N GLY A 126 -11.50 17.72 7.21
CA GLY A 126 -11.61 17.42 8.65
C GLY A 126 -12.89 16.66 9.02
N ARG A 127 -13.55 16.03 8.04
CA ARG A 127 -14.73 15.19 8.28
C ARG A 127 -14.54 13.82 7.64
N PRO A 128 -14.80 12.71 8.36
CA PRO A 128 -14.77 11.38 7.79
C PRO A 128 -15.85 11.21 6.71
N ILE A 129 -15.45 10.75 5.54
CA ILE A 129 -16.32 10.49 4.39
C ILE A 129 -16.33 8.98 4.13
N LYS A 130 -17.53 8.39 4.10
CA LYS A 130 -17.74 7.00 3.71
C LYS A 130 -18.38 6.94 2.34
N VAL A 131 -17.68 6.38 1.39
CA VAL A 131 -18.16 6.19 0.02
C VAL A 131 -18.61 4.75 -0.16
N LEU A 132 -19.87 4.55 -0.54
CA LEU A 132 -20.41 3.24 -0.95
C LEU A 132 -20.26 3.13 -2.46
N VAL A 133 -19.33 2.27 -2.89
CA VAL A 133 -18.91 2.15 -4.28
C VAL A 133 -19.53 0.93 -4.94
N THR A 134 -20.05 1.09 -6.15
CA THR A 134 -20.57 0.02 -7.01
C THR A 134 -20.35 0.35 -8.48
N SER A 135 -20.68 -0.58 -9.38
CA SER A 135 -20.64 -0.38 -10.83
C SER A 135 -21.98 -0.66 -11.48
N GLU A 136 -22.29 0.06 -12.57
CA GLU A 136 -23.46 -0.18 -13.44
C GLU A 136 -23.16 -1.19 -14.57
N ASP A 137 -21.89 -1.39 -14.95
CA ASP A 137 -21.52 -2.20 -16.11
C ASP A 137 -20.40 -3.22 -15.82
N VAL A 138 -19.15 -2.82 -15.85
CA VAL A 138 -17.99 -3.70 -15.66
C VAL A 138 -17.26 -3.37 -14.36
N LEU A 139 -16.20 -4.11 -14.05
CA LEU A 139 -15.31 -3.79 -12.94
C LEU A 139 -14.63 -2.43 -13.18
N HIS A 140 -14.60 -1.58 -12.18
CA HIS A 140 -13.83 -0.35 -12.12
C HIS A 140 -13.09 -0.31 -10.78
N ASP A 141 -12.10 0.55 -10.64
CA ASP A 141 -11.44 0.81 -9.36
C ASP A 141 -11.46 2.32 -9.06
N LEU A 142 -12.11 2.69 -7.96
CA LEU A 142 -12.15 4.06 -7.48
C LEU A 142 -10.89 4.36 -6.67
N TYR A 143 -9.95 5.10 -7.25
CA TYR A 143 -8.66 5.38 -6.67
C TYR A 143 -8.42 6.87 -6.40
N PHE A 144 -8.05 7.19 -5.15
CA PHE A 144 -7.65 8.52 -4.68
C PHE A 144 -6.17 8.52 -4.28
N PRO A 145 -5.23 8.76 -5.19
CA PRO A 145 -3.79 8.67 -4.91
C PRO A 145 -3.31 9.53 -3.74
N ALA A 146 -3.81 10.78 -3.65
CA ALA A 146 -3.45 11.70 -2.58
C ALA A 146 -3.95 11.24 -1.20
N PHE A 147 -4.95 10.38 -1.16
CA PHE A 147 -5.55 9.84 0.07
C PHE A 147 -5.04 8.42 0.39
N ARG A 148 -4.28 7.78 -0.52
CA ARG A 148 -3.76 6.39 -0.40
C ARG A 148 -4.89 5.38 -0.16
N THR A 149 -6.01 5.56 -0.85
CA THR A 149 -7.15 4.66 -0.72
C THR A 149 -7.75 4.34 -2.08
N GLU A 150 -8.13 3.09 -2.25
CA GLU A 150 -8.77 2.56 -3.45
C GLU A 150 -9.74 1.45 -3.10
N ILE A 151 -10.70 1.20 -3.98
CA ILE A 151 -11.65 0.09 -3.85
C ILE A 151 -12.25 -0.28 -5.20
N ASP A 152 -12.36 -1.58 -5.45
CA ASP A 152 -13.06 -2.12 -6.61
C ASP A 152 -14.55 -1.77 -6.60
N ALA A 153 -15.03 -1.24 -7.71
CA ALA A 153 -16.44 -1.04 -7.99
C ALA A 153 -16.99 -2.27 -8.73
N ILE A 154 -17.62 -3.18 -8.00
CA ILE A 154 -18.11 -4.46 -8.52
C ILE A 154 -19.60 -4.35 -8.84
N PRO A 155 -20.05 -4.77 -10.05
CA PRO A 155 -21.48 -4.79 -10.39
C PRO A 155 -22.30 -5.61 -9.39
N GLY A 156 -23.45 -5.05 -8.98
CA GLY A 156 -24.37 -5.71 -8.06
C GLY A 156 -23.92 -5.79 -6.59
N ARG A 157 -22.80 -5.17 -6.23
CA ARG A 157 -22.28 -5.17 -4.87
C ARG A 157 -21.85 -3.77 -4.46
N TYR A 158 -22.22 -3.35 -3.24
CA TYR A 158 -21.71 -2.13 -2.62
C TYR A 158 -20.49 -2.43 -1.75
N GLN A 159 -19.39 -1.72 -1.97
CA GLN A 159 -18.18 -1.82 -1.17
C GLN A 159 -17.92 -0.49 -0.46
N PRO A 160 -17.62 -0.50 0.85
CA PRO A 160 -17.33 0.72 1.59
C PRO A 160 -15.86 1.09 1.45
N LEU A 161 -15.61 2.35 1.08
CA LEU A 161 -14.33 3.03 1.16
C LEU A 161 -14.51 4.24 2.09
N TRP A 162 -13.50 4.61 2.86
CA TRP A 162 -13.57 5.84 3.62
C TRP A 162 -12.23 6.58 3.63
N PHE A 163 -12.31 7.87 3.85
CA PHE A 163 -11.16 8.75 4.06
C PHE A 163 -11.58 10.00 4.84
N GLU A 164 -10.61 10.70 5.39
CA GLU A 164 -10.76 12.05 5.94
C GLU A 164 -9.72 12.94 5.29
N ALA A 165 -10.19 13.93 4.51
CA ALA A 165 -9.32 14.91 3.87
C ALA A 165 -8.74 15.85 4.93
N THR A 166 -7.41 15.99 4.98
CA THR A 166 -6.70 16.82 5.96
C THR A 166 -6.28 18.17 5.41
N LYS A 167 -6.31 18.35 4.09
CA LYS A 167 -5.88 19.58 3.41
C LYS A 167 -6.89 19.99 2.33
N PRO A 168 -7.22 21.29 2.23
CA PRO A 168 -8.01 21.78 1.11
C PRO A 168 -7.20 21.75 -0.18
N GLY A 169 -7.85 21.44 -1.30
CA GLY A 169 -7.19 21.37 -2.61
C GLY A 169 -8.03 20.64 -3.64
N ARG A 170 -7.48 20.51 -4.84
CA ARG A 170 -8.02 19.66 -5.91
C ARG A 170 -7.11 18.45 -6.07
N TYR A 171 -7.68 17.27 -6.00
CA TYR A 171 -6.99 16.01 -6.09
C TYR A 171 -7.58 15.17 -7.21
N HIS A 172 -6.73 14.40 -7.89
CA HIS A 172 -7.18 13.54 -8.98
C HIS A 172 -7.89 12.29 -8.44
N ILE A 173 -8.93 11.90 -9.15
CA ILE A 173 -9.62 10.61 -9.01
C ILE A 173 -9.28 9.81 -10.26
N PHE A 174 -8.88 8.56 -10.08
CA PHE A 174 -8.57 7.65 -11.18
C PHE A 174 -9.48 6.42 -11.14
N CYS A 175 -9.57 5.76 -12.28
CA CYS A 175 -9.91 4.35 -12.37
C CYS A 175 -8.59 3.61 -12.56
N ALA A 176 -8.25 2.67 -11.67
CA ALA A 176 -7.00 1.92 -11.74
C ALA A 176 -7.14 0.62 -12.56
N GLU A 177 -8.36 0.31 -13.05
CA GLU A 177 -8.68 -0.76 -13.99
C GLU A 177 -8.75 -0.24 -15.44
#